data_6b1aae4527130ca8d9e429b6d392d95d
#
_entry.id   6b1aae4527130ca8d9e429b6d392d95d
#
_cell.length_a   1.000
_cell.length_b   1.000
_cell.length_c   1.000
_cell.angle_alpha   90.00
_cell.angle_beta   90.00
_cell.angle_gamma   90.00
#
_symmetry.space_group_name_H-M   'P 1'
#
loop_
_entity.id
_entity.type
_entity.pdbx_description
1 polymer ?
#
loop_
_entity_poly.entity_id
_entity_poly.type
_entity_poly.pdbx_seq_one_letter_code
_entity_poly.pdbx_strand_id
1 'polypeptide(L)' 'MFGLFKSKKQKLVDKYNKLLKESYELSNVSRKDSDRKLAEANEVLKDIE' A
#
# COMPACT_ATOMS: atom_id res chain seq x y z
N MET A 1 -20.09 -9.90 1.25
CA MET A 1 -20.04 -9.23 0.87
C MET A 1 -20.08 -8.01 1.30
N PHE A 2 -19.66 -7.78 2.07
CA PHE A 2 -19.65 -6.62 2.68
C PHE A 2 -18.63 -5.66 2.24
N GLY A 3 -17.69 -6.06 1.42
CA GLY A 3 -16.72 -5.19 0.82
C GLY A 3 -17.33 -4.12 -0.07
N LEU A 4 -18.58 -4.28 -0.39
CA LEU A 4 -19.26 -3.33 -1.24
C LEU A 4 -19.36 -1.96 -0.63
N PHE A 5 -19.30 -1.90 0.70
CA PHE A 5 -19.50 -0.63 1.36
C PHE A 5 -18.26 -0.10 2.04
N LYS A 6 -17.10 -0.44 1.52
CA LYS A 6 -15.88 0.12 2.07
C LYS A 6 -15.86 1.62 1.87
N SER A 7 -15.52 2.33 2.92
CA SER A 7 -15.39 3.76 2.82
C SER A 7 -14.16 4.10 1.97
N LYS A 8 -14.08 5.34 1.54
CA LYS A 8 -12.93 5.80 0.77
C LYS A 8 -11.65 5.60 1.56
N LYS A 9 -11.70 5.89 2.84
CA LYS A 9 -10.55 5.73 3.71
C LYS A 9 -10.13 4.27 3.80
N GLN A 10 -11.11 3.37 3.90
CA GLN A 10 -10.81 1.95 3.99
C GLN A 10 -10.11 1.44 2.73
N LYS A 11 -10.52 1.93 1.57
CA LYS A 11 -9.87 1.56 0.32
C LYS A 11 -8.42 2.01 0.31
N LEU A 12 -8.15 3.19 0.82
CA LEU A 12 -6.79 3.71 0.90
C LEU A 12 -5.95 2.88 1.86
N VAL A 13 -6.53 2.50 2.99
CA VAL A 13 -5.81 1.65 3.94
C VAL A 13 -5.48 0.30 3.33
N ASP A 14 -6.42 -0.29 2.60
CA ASP A 14 -6.17 -1.56 1.94
C ASP A 14 -5.05 -1.43 0.92
N LYS A 15 -5.05 -0.35 0.16
CA LYS A 15 -4.03 -0.11 -0.84
C LYS A 15 -2.66 0.08 -0.19
N TYR A 16 -2.64 0.83 0.90
CA TYR A 16 -1.42 1.06 1.66
C TYR A 16 -0.82 -0.26 2.15
N ASN A 17 -1.66 -1.11 2.75
CA ASN A 17 -1.22 -2.40 3.26
C ASN A 17 -0.71 -3.30 2.14
N LYS A 18 -1.37 -3.26 0.98
CA LYS A 18 -0.95 -4.05 -0.16
C LYS A 18 0.43 -3.60 -0.65
N LEU A 19 0.63 -2.29 -0.74
CA LEU A 19 1.91 -1.74 -1.18
C LEU A 19 3.03 -2.09 -0.21
N LEU A 20 2.74 -2.05 1.08
CA LEU A 20 3.74 -2.44 2.09
C LEU A 20 4.12 -3.91 1.93
N LYS A 21 3.13 -4.75 1.72
CA LYS A 21 3.38 -6.17 1.54
C LYS A 21 4.25 -6.42 0.30
N GLU A 22 3.91 -5.75 -0.79
CA GLU A 22 4.68 -5.89 -2.03
C GLU A 22 6.10 -5.39 -1.85
N SER A 23 6.26 -4.27 -1.15
CA SER A 23 7.58 -3.74 -0.85
C SER A 23 8.41 -4.75 -0.07
N TYR A 24 7.77 -5.36 0.92
CA TYR A 24 8.44 -6.32 1.76
C TYR A 24 8.91 -7.53 0.96
N GLU A 25 8.05 -8.03 0.08
CA GLU A 25 8.39 -9.17 -0.76
C GLU A 25 9.50 -8.83 -1.74
N LEU A 26 9.45 -7.65 -2.31
CA LEU A 26 10.44 -7.22 -3.27
C LEU A 26 11.79 -6.93 -2.63
N SER A 27 11.82 -6.68 -1.33
CA SER A 27 13.08 -6.37 -0.65
C SER A 27 14.10 -7.52 -0.78
N ASN A 28 13.60 -8.73 -1.03
CA ASN A 28 14.47 -9.88 -1.22
C ASN A 28 14.85 -10.11 -2.67
N VAL A 29 14.17 -9.44 -3.58
CA VAL A 29 14.36 -9.64 -5.02
C VAL A 29 14.97 -8.41 -5.67
N SER A 30 14.39 -7.26 -5.42
CA SER A 30 14.83 -6.01 -6.01
C SER A 30 14.62 -4.88 -5.03
N ARG A 31 15.71 -4.41 -4.44
CA ARG A 31 15.66 -3.33 -3.49
C ARG A 31 15.09 -2.07 -4.10
N LYS A 32 15.44 -1.84 -5.35
CA LYS A 32 14.98 -0.66 -6.07
C LYS A 32 13.47 -0.65 -6.21
N ASP A 33 12.89 -1.78 -6.58
CA ASP A 33 11.44 -1.88 -6.71
C ASP A 33 10.76 -1.81 -5.35
N SER A 34 11.40 -2.40 -4.34
CA SER A 34 10.90 -2.34 -2.98
C SER A 34 10.80 -0.89 -2.51
N ASP A 35 11.84 -0.10 -2.75
CA ASP A 35 11.85 1.30 -2.36
C ASP A 35 10.76 2.08 -3.09
N ARG A 36 10.52 1.75 -4.36
CA ARG A 36 9.47 2.40 -5.13
C ARG A 36 8.10 2.11 -4.53
N LYS A 37 7.85 0.85 -4.18
CA LYS A 37 6.57 0.48 -3.57
C LYS A 37 6.38 1.16 -2.22
N LEU A 38 7.45 1.27 -1.47
CA LEU A 38 7.39 1.94 -0.18
C LEU A 38 7.06 3.42 -0.35
N ALA A 39 7.64 4.06 -1.36
CA ALA A 39 7.35 5.46 -1.64
C ALA A 39 5.87 5.63 -2.01
N GLU A 40 5.33 4.72 -2.82
CA GLU A 40 3.92 4.77 -3.17
C GLU A 40 3.05 4.59 -1.94
N ALA A 41 3.43 3.68 -1.05
CA ALA A 41 2.68 3.46 0.19
C ALA A 41 2.65 4.73 1.02
N ASN A 42 3.78 5.43 1.11
CA ASN A 42 3.85 6.67 1.87
C ASN A 42 2.94 7.74 1.27
N GLU A 43 2.81 7.77 -0.05
CA GLU A 43 1.91 8.72 -0.70
C GLU A 43 0.46 8.41 -0.36
N VAL A 44 0.11 7.13 -0.33
CA VAL A 44 -1.24 6.72 0.05
C VAL A 44 -1.50 7.08 1.51
N LEU A 45 -0.50 6.92 2.35
CA LEU A 45 -0.63 7.23 3.77
C LEU A 45 -0.98 8.70 3.98
N LYS A 46 -0.40 9.58 3.18
CA LYS A 46 -0.74 11.01 3.26
C LYS A 46 -2.20 11.25 2.97
N ASP A 47 -2.76 10.49 2.04
CA ASP A 47 -4.18 10.62 1.70
C ASP A 47 -5.07 10.07 2.82
N ILE A 48 -4.56 9.13 3.60
CA ILE A 48 -5.31 8.56 4.72
C ILE A 48 -5.36 9.55 5.88
N GLU A 49 -4.27 10.25 6.11
CA GLU A 49 -4.21 11.24 7.17
C GLU A 49 -5.04 12.46 6.82
#